data_6285ad12766b7dc2c13203fd45d8f181
#
_entry.id   6285ad12766b7dc2c13203fd45d8f181
#
_cell.length_a   1.000
_cell.length_b   1.000
_cell.length_c   1.000
_cell.angle_alpha   90.00
_cell.angle_beta   90.00
_cell.angle_gamma   90.00
#
_symmetry.space_group_name_H-M   'P 1'
#
loop_
_entity.id
_entity.type
_entity.pdbx_description
1 polymer ?
#
loop_
_entity_poly.entity_id
_entity_poly.type
_entity_poly.pdbx_seq_one_letter_code
_entity_poly.pdbx_strand_id
1 'polypeptide(L)'
;MSGKLEELQLKVARLSRRTHELGIPIMVLFEGIPASGKTRLSNELLLHLDAKYSRFIATKSPESNDLRYQFLQKYWNTLPQKGNINIYFRSWYSHFLDYKENKIKHDQYKNYDVLVNQIYHFESMLKNDNYEIIKFFIEINEEKRNEHIQQTKDNPLTRWKVQEYENVIPQESYLNQMHQFINKDKDWKVIDYTEREHAFEKMYLHLIDRLEQAIKKVEQQTTKVNGKFTSSFTTSLFNNNLEKVDKKTYKNLIVELQQRMREIQFALYERKIPLVLVFEGMDAAGKGGNIKRIREKLDPTGYEVNGISAPTDVELKHHYLWRFAKKMPKSGHIEIFDRSWYGRVLVERVEGFASQNEWQRASDEINQFEKMWTDEGTIILKFFLCLDKDEQLKRFKDRENNPDKQWKITE
;
A
#
# COMPACT_ATOMS: atom_id res chain seq x y z
N MET A 1 -17.60 -38.43 0.13
CA MET A 1 -17.28 -36.99 0.11
C MET A 1 -16.20 -36.60 1.10
N SER A 2 -16.17 -37.12 2.32
CA SER A 2 -15.13 -36.82 3.35
C SER A 2 -13.69 -36.96 2.84
N GLY A 3 -13.32 -38.10 2.25
CA GLY A 3 -11.94 -38.34 1.79
C GLY A 3 -11.44 -37.40 0.67
N LYS A 4 -12.32 -36.98 -0.25
CA LYS A 4 -11.96 -36.04 -1.31
C LYS A 4 -11.65 -34.65 -0.76
N LEU A 5 -12.44 -34.18 0.21
CA LEU A 5 -12.22 -32.89 0.85
C LEU A 5 -10.92 -32.88 1.65
N GLU A 6 -10.63 -33.93 2.41
CA GLU A 6 -9.37 -34.11 3.14
C GLU A 6 -8.15 -34.09 2.22
N GLU A 7 -8.24 -34.70 1.03
CA GLU A 7 -7.17 -34.66 0.03
C GLU A 7 -6.91 -33.23 -0.46
N LEU A 8 -7.97 -32.44 -0.74
CA LEU A 8 -7.85 -31.05 -1.17
C LEU A 8 -7.26 -30.16 -0.06
N GLN A 9 -7.69 -30.35 1.19
CA GLN A 9 -7.15 -29.68 2.37
C GLN A 9 -5.64 -29.93 2.52
N LEU A 10 -5.21 -31.20 2.45
CA LEU A 10 -3.80 -31.57 2.50
C LEU A 10 -3.00 -30.98 1.33
N LYS A 11 -3.59 -30.94 0.13
CA LYS A 11 -2.94 -30.35 -1.04
C LYS A 11 -2.74 -28.84 -0.86
N VAL A 12 -3.74 -28.09 -0.38
CA VAL A 12 -3.59 -26.66 -0.07
C VAL A 12 -2.53 -26.44 1.01
N ALA A 13 -2.51 -27.24 2.07
CA ALA A 13 -1.50 -27.16 3.11
C ALA A 13 -0.06 -27.38 2.57
N ARG A 14 0.13 -28.28 1.62
CA ARG A 14 1.44 -28.50 0.94
C ARG A 14 1.82 -27.32 0.06
N LEU A 15 0.90 -26.84 -0.77
CA LEU A 15 1.14 -25.70 -1.66
C LEU A 15 1.41 -24.42 -0.88
N SER A 16 0.72 -24.18 0.23
CA SER A 16 0.97 -23.01 1.09
C SER A 16 2.38 -23.03 1.69
N ARG A 17 2.90 -24.20 2.08
CA ARG A 17 4.31 -24.33 2.50
C ARG A 17 5.27 -24.05 1.35
N ARG A 18 4.95 -24.54 0.14
CA ARG A 18 5.80 -24.27 -1.04
C ARG A 18 5.81 -22.79 -1.41
N THR A 19 4.67 -22.09 -1.32
CA THR A 19 4.64 -20.63 -1.55
C THR A 19 5.44 -19.87 -0.48
N HIS A 20 5.44 -20.35 0.77
CA HIS A 20 6.28 -19.78 1.83
C HIS A 20 7.77 -19.92 1.50
N GLU A 21 8.23 -21.12 1.11
CA GLU A 21 9.63 -21.38 0.72
C GLU A 21 10.08 -20.50 -0.45
N LEU A 22 9.20 -20.28 -1.42
CA LEU A 22 9.46 -19.44 -2.60
C LEU A 22 9.29 -17.93 -2.32
N GLY A 23 8.90 -17.54 -1.11
CA GLY A 23 8.70 -16.16 -0.74
C GLY A 23 7.51 -15.48 -1.45
N ILE A 24 6.49 -16.23 -1.88
CA ILE A 24 5.31 -15.70 -2.57
C ILE A 24 4.29 -15.19 -1.54
N PRO A 25 4.01 -13.87 -1.46
CA PRO A 25 2.99 -13.36 -0.56
C PRO A 25 1.59 -13.59 -1.14
N ILE A 26 0.68 -14.13 -0.33
CA ILE A 26 -0.68 -14.49 -0.73
C ILE A 26 -1.70 -13.60 -0.01
N MET A 27 -2.66 -13.07 -0.75
CA MET A 27 -3.81 -12.34 -0.23
C MET A 27 -5.09 -13.04 -0.66
N VAL A 28 -5.88 -13.53 0.29
CA VAL A 28 -7.16 -14.19 0.01
C VAL A 28 -8.29 -13.27 0.47
N LEU A 29 -9.12 -12.81 -0.44
CA LEU A 29 -10.22 -11.89 -0.18
C LEU A 29 -11.54 -12.66 -0.12
N PHE A 30 -12.32 -12.45 0.96
CA PHE A 30 -13.68 -12.97 1.07
C PHE A 30 -14.67 -11.82 1.11
N GLU A 31 -15.44 -11.68 0.03
CA GLU A 31 -16.52 -10.71 -0.12
C GLU A 31 -17.89 -11.41 -0.23
N GLY A 32 -18.97 -10.69 0.02
CA GLY A 32 -20.35 -11.16 -0.02
C GLY A 32 -21.20 -10.51 1.08
N ILE A 33 -22.51 -10.68 1.00
CA ILE A 33 -23.47 -10.12 1.96
C ILE A 33 -23.32 -10.75 3.36
N PRO A 34 -23.83 -10.09 4.40
CA PRO A 34 -23.93 -10.70 5.73
C PRO A 34 -24.68 -12.03 5.71
N ALA A 35 -24.25 -12.95 6.54
CA ALA A 35 -24.75 -14.32 6.63
C ALA A 35 -24.57 -15.20 5.37
N SER A 36 -23.78 -14.77 4.37
CA SER A 36 -23.51 -15.56 3.16
C SER A 36 -22.62 -16.78 3.36
N GLY A 37 -22.05 -17.00 4.54
CA GLY A 37 -21.12 -18.13 4.78
C GLY A 37 -19.64 -17.76 4.76
N LYS A 38 -19.27 -16.50 4.49
CA LYS A 38 -17.87 -16.02 4.47
C LYS A 38 -17.06 -16.45 5.68
N THR A 39 -17.61 -16.27 6.90
CA THR A 39 -16.93 -16.65 8.15
C THR A 39 -16.59 -18.12 8.20
N ARG A 40 -17.49 -18.98 7.69
CA ARG A 40 -17.29 -20.43 7.70
C ARG A 40 -16.23 -20.84 6.68
N LEU A 41 -16.25 -20.26 5.47
CA LEU A 41 -15.23 -20.50 4.44
C LEU A 41 -13.85 -20.02 4.87
N SER A 42 -13.75 -18.81 5.42
CA SER A 42 -12.47 -18.27 5.89
C SER A 42 -11.91 -19.04 7.08
N ASN A 43 -12.76 -19.50 8.01
CA ASN A 43 -12.34 -20.33 9.14
C ASN A 43 -11.90 -21.71 8.68
N GLU A 44 -12.64 -22.33 7.75
CA GLU A 44 -12.27 -23.60 7.13
C GLU A 44 -10.86 -23.53 6.51
N LEU A 45 -10.58 -22.47 5.76
CA LEU A 45 -9.25 -22.25 5.18
C LEU A 45 -8.18 -22.10 6.26
N LEU A 46 -8.42 -21.29 7.30
CA LEU A 46 -7.47 -21.04 8.38
C LEU A 46 -7.07 -22.32 9.13
N LEU A 47 -7.98 -23.26 9.32
CA LEU A 47 -7.70 -24.54 10.00
C LEU A 47 -6.68 -25.41 9.26
N HIS A 48 -6.51 -25.19 7.95
CA HIS A 48 -5.62 -25.99 7.10
C HIS A 48 -4.37 -25.23 6.65
N LEU A 49 -4.16 -24.00 7.16
CA LEU A 49 -2.94 -23.21 6.96
C LEU A 49 -2.07 -23.20 8.23
N ASP A 50 -0.77 -23.04 8.05
CA ASP A 50 0.14 -22.86 9.18
C ASP A 50 -0.11 -21.50 9.85
N ALA A 51 -0.48 -21.52 11.13
CA ALA A 51 -0.79 -20.31 11.90
C ALA A 51 0.40 -19.37 12.05
N LYS A 52 1.64 -19.83 11.88
CA LYS A 52 2.85 -19.03 11.95
C LYS A 52 2.95 -18.08 10.73
N TYR A 53 2.44 -18.50 9.58
CA TYR A 53 2.58 -17.80 8.31
C TYR A 53 1.26 -17.30 7.75
N SER A 54 0.15 -17.51 8.46
CA SER A 54 -1.17 -17.04 8.06
C SER A 54 -1.75 -16.05 9.08
N ARG A 55 -2.44 -15.03 8.59
CA ARG A 55 -3.14 -14.04 9.41
C ARG A 55 -4.55 -13.79 8.89
N PHE A 56 -5.48 -13.63 9.82
CA PHE A 56 -6.84 -13.21 9.51
C PHE A 56 -7.00 -11.72 9.80
N ILE A 57 -7.48 -10.99 8.81
CA ILE A 57 -7.66 -9.54 8.87
C ILE A 57 -9.14 -9.23 8.66
N ALA A 58 -9.83 -8.97 9.77
CA ALA A 58 -11.21 -8.52 9.74
C ALA A 58 -11.24 -7.00 9.50
N THR A 59 -11.70 -6.60 8.33
CA THR A 59 -11.87 -5.18 8.00
C THR A 59 -13.29 -4.75 8.32
N LYS A 60 -13.41 -3.80 9.23
CA LYS A 60 -14.69 -3.12 9.55
C LYS A 60 -14.92 -1.94 8.62
N SER A 61 -16.16 -1.42 8.59
CA SER A 61 -16.42 -0.13 7.98
C SER A 61 -15.50 0.94 8.58
N PRO A 62 -15.05 1.93 7.77
CA PRO A 62 -14.08 2.92 8.22
C PRO A 62 -14.56 3.70 9.45
N GLU A 63 -13.69 3.82 10.42
CA GLU A 63 -13.89 4.64 11.62
C GLU A 63 -13.33 6.06 11.39
N SER A 64 -13.62 6.99 12.27
CA SER A 64 -13.20 8.40 12.16
C SER A 64 -11.67 8.57 11.99
N ASN A 65 -10.88 7.67 12.55
CA ASN A 65 -9.43 7.69 12.37
C ASN A 65 -9.00 7.24 10.97
N ASP A 66 -9.67 6.22 10.40
CA ASP A 66 -9.38 5.75 9.03
C ASP A 66 -9.62 6.86 8.01
N LEU A 67 -10.65 7.69 8.25
CA LEU A 67 -11.02 8.82 7.37
C LEU A 67 -9.98 9.94 7.32
N ARG A 68 -8.98 9.93 8.18
CA ARG A 68 -7.87 10.88 8.16
C ARG A 68 -6.76 10.49 7.22
N TYR A 69 -6.79 9.27 6.68
CA TYR A 69 -5.77 8.70 5.83
C TYR A 69 -6.34 8.40 4.44
N GLN A 70 -5.43 8.22 3.50
CA GLN A 70 -5.76 7.78 2.16
C GLN A 70 -6.48 6.41 2.18
N PHE A 71 -7.44 6.24 1.28
CA PHE A 71 -8.34 5.09 1.19
C PHE A 71 -7.65 3.71 1.33
N LEU A 72 -6.53 3.49 0.66
CA LEU A 72 -5.83 2.21 0.66
C LEU A 72 -4.71 2.09 1.71
N GLN A 73 -4.42 3.16 2.49
CA GLN A 73 -3.30 3.13 3.42
C GLN A 73 -3.40 2.01 4.46
N LYS A 74 -4.59 1.72 4.98
CA LYS A 74 -4.77 0.63 5.94
C LYS A 74 -4.45 -0.75 5.33
N TYR A 75 -4.64 -0.92 4.04
CA TYR A 75 -4.31 -2.16 3.33
C TYR A 75 -2.82 -2.25 3.04
N TRP A 76 -2.15 -1.13 2.75
CA TRP A 76 -0.68 -1.08 2.76
C TRP A 76 -0.13 -1.54 4.10
N ASN A 77 -0.69 -1.09 5.22
CA ASN A 77 -0.26 -1.44 6.57
C ASN A 77 -0.43 -2.93 6.89
N THR A 78 -1.33 -3.61 6.22
CA THR A 78 -1.68 -5.01 6.46
C THR A 78 -1.19 -5.97 5.37
N LEU A 79 -0.33 -5.53 4.45
CA LEU A 79 0.23 -6.42 3.43
C LEU A 79 0.96 -7.61 4.06
N PRO A 80 0.81 -8.84 3.51
CA PRO A 80 1.60 -9.98 3.94
C PRO A 80 3.08 -9.78 3.60
N GLN A 81 3.94 -10.29 4.46
CA GLN A 81 5.35 -10.45 4.14
C GLN A 81 5.52 -11.52 3.05
N LYS A 82 6.61 -11.46 2.30
CA LYS A 82 6.99 -12.50 1.34
C LYS A 82 6.92 -13.88 1.99
N GLY A 83 6.17 -14.80 1.39
CA GLY A 83 5.93 -16.14 1.87
C GLY A 83 4.77 -16.28 2.89
N ASN A 84 4.12 -15.21 3.29
CA ASN A 84 2.98 -15.26 4.22
C ASN A 84 1.64 -15.15 3.49
N ILE A 85 0.58 -15.60 4.16
CA ILE A 85 -0.80 -15.59 3.67
C ILE A 85 -1.65 -14.69 4.57
N ASN A 86 -2.28 -13.66 4.02
CA ASN A 86 -3.27 -12.86 4.72
C ASN A 86 -4.66 -13.10 4.14
N ILE A 87 -5.60 -13.45 5.01
CA ILE A 87 -7.02 -13.65 4.68
C ILE A 87 -7.77 -12.41 5.10
N TYR A 88 -8.37 -11.70 4.12
CA TYR A 88 -9.15 -10.50 4.35
C TYR A 88 -10.63 -10.84 4.38
N PHE A 89 -11.25 -10.62 5.53
CA PHE A 89 -12.69 -10.66 5.71
C PHE A 89 -13.24 -9.25 5.51
N ARG A 90 -13.86 -9.01 4.36
CA ARG A 90 -14.05 -7.71 3.70
C ARG A 90 -12.71 -7.07 3.30
N SER A 91 -12.69 -6.45 2.16
CA SER A 91 -11.48 -5.85 1.61
C SER A 91 -11.72 -4.39 1.22
N TRP A 92 -10.82 -3.84 0.41
CA TRP A 92 -10.98 -2.53 -0.20
C TRP A 92 -12.24 -2.41 -1.08
N TYR A 93 -12.79 -3.50 -1.59
CA TYR A 93 -14.05 -3.48 -2.34
C TYR A 93 -15.24 -3.15 -1.42
N SER A 94 -15.41 -3.84 -0.31
CA SER A 94 -16.42 -3.49 0.70
C SER A 94 -16.21 -2.08 1.25
N HIS A 95 -14.96 -1.69 1.46
CA HIS A 95 -14.61 -0.36 1.95
C HIS A 95 -15.00 0.73 0.94
N PHE A 96 -14.72 0.51 -0.36
CA PHE A 96 -15.19 1.38 -1.43
C PHE A 96 -16.71 1.53 -1.42
N LEU A 97 -17.45 0.43 -1.23
CA LEU A 97 -18.90 0.46 -1.19
C LEU A 97 -19.44 1.23 0.03
N ASP A 98 -18.78 1.12 1.20
CA ASP A 98 -19.10 1.91 2.38
C ASP A 98 -18.97 3.42 2.10
N TYR A 99 -17.99 3.86 1.33
CA TYR A 99 -17.85 5.25 0.90
C TYR A 99 -18.94 5.67 -0.08
N LYS A 100 -19.17 4.85 -1.10
CA LYS A 100 -20.11 5.16 -2.19
C LYS A 100 -21.56 5.30 -1.70
N GLU A 101 -21.98 4.47 -0.76
CA GLU A 101 -23.34 4.48 -0.21
C GLU A 101 -23.57 5.57 0.87
N ASN A 102 -22.69 6.57 0.93
CA ASN A 102 -22.77 7.70 1.88
C ASN A 102 -22.85 7.32 3.38
N LYS A 103 -22.48 6.08 3.74
CA LYS A 103 -22.31 5.72 5.15
C LYS A 103 -21.20 6.53 5.81
N ILE A 104 -20.30 7.05 4.98
CA ILE A 104 -19.18 7.87 5.37
C ILE A 104 -19.29 9.19 4.62
N LYS A 105 -19.75 10.24 5.31
CA LYS A 105 -19.71 11.61 4.79
C LYS A 105 -18.24 12.07 4.76
N HIS A 106 -17.61 11.94 3.62
CA HIS A 106 -16.28 12.50 3.41
C HIS A 106 -16.28 13.36 2.16
N ASP A 107 -16.16 14.67 2.31
CA ASP A 107 -16.16 15.63 1.21
C ASP A 107 -15.03 15.46 0.19
N GLN A 108 -14.01 14.65 0.54
CA GLN A 108 -12.84 14.36 -0.31
C GLN A 108 -13.14 13.35 -1.43
N TYR A 109 -14.13 12.46 -1.27
CA TYR A 109 -14.41 11.38 -2.25
C TYR A 109 -15.59 11.72 -3.16
N LYS A 110 -15.46 12.80 -3.93
CA LYS A 110 -16.50 13.21 -4.91
C LYS A 110 -16.49 12.40 -6.19
N ASN A 111 -15.37 11.73 -6.51
CA ASN A 111 -15.22 10.95 -7.74
C ASN A 111 -14.87 9.48 -7.44
N TYR A 112 -15.90 8.62 -7.45
CA TYR A 112 -15.76 7.19 -7.18
C TYR A 112 -14.94 6.44 -8.24
N ASP A 113 -14.88 6.92 -9.48
CA ASP A 113 -14.06 6.30 -10.54
C ASP A 113 -12.57 6.39 -10.20
N VAL A 114 -12.15 7.45 -9.51
CA VAL A 114 -10.78 7.60 -9.01
C VAL A 114 -10.44 6.48 -8.03
N LEU A 115 -11.31 6.18 -7.07
CA LEU A 115 -11.10 5.10 -6.09
C LEU A 115 -11.05 3.72 -6.76
N VAL A 116 -11.90 3.49 -7.76
CA VAL A 116 -11.87 2.25 -8.54
C VAL A 116 -10.54 2.09 -9.26
N ASN A 117 -10.03 3.15 -9.89
CA ASN A 117 -8.73 3.13 -10.56
C ASN A 117 -7.58 2.89 -9.56
N GLN A 118 -7.65 3.47 -8.36
CA GLN A 118 -6.68 3.23 -7.29
C GLN A 118 -6.65 1.76 -6.87
N ILE A 119 -7.80 1.10 -6.75
CA ILE A 119 -7.89 -0.34 -6.46
C ILE A 119 -7.13 -1.13 -7.54
N TYR A 120 -7.41 -0.87 -8.82
CA TYR A 120 -6.74 -1.59 -9.90
C TYR A 120 -5.23 -1.33 -9.96
N HIS A 121 -4.79 -0.09 -9.73
CA HIS A 121 -3.37 0.25 -9.66
C HIS A 121 -2.68 -0.44 -8.48
N PHE A 122 -3.30 -0.43 -7.30
CA PHE A 122 -2.79 -1.11 -6.12
C PHE A 122 -2.61 -2.61 -6.35
N GLU A 123 -3.62 -3.29 -6.86
CA GLU A 123 -3.52 -4.70 -7.18
C GLU A 123 -2.50 -4.99 -8.28
N SER A 124 -2.41 -4.14 -9.30
CA SER A 124 -1.41 -4.27 -10.37
C SER A 124 0.01 -4.18 -9.85
N MET A 125 0.32 -3.16 -9.01
CA MET A 125 1.64 -3.02 -8.38
C MET A 125 1.99 -4.26 -7.55
N LEU A 126 1.07 -4.78 -6.75
CA LEU A 126 1.29 -5.98 -5.95
C LEU A 126 1.52 -7.23 -6.82
N LYS A 127 0.67 -7.45 -7.85
CA LYS A 127 0.83 -8.58 -8.79
C LYS A 127 2.16 -8.53 -9.55
N ASN A 128 2.66 -7.32 -9.87
CA ASN A 128 3.97 -7.12 -10.48
C ASN A 128 5.13 -7.47 -9.53
N ASP A 129 4.90 -7.37 -8.22
CA ASP A 129 5.85 -7.80 -7.17
C ASP A 129 5.58 -9.23 -6.65
N ASN A 130 4.97 -10.06 -7.51
CA ASN A 130 4.65 -11.46 -7.26
C ASN A 130 3.70 -11.73 -6.09
N TYR A 131 2.90 -10.74 -5.67
CA TYR A 131 1.77 -11.02 -4.80
C TYR A 131 0.70 -11.78 -5.57
N GLU A 132 0.21 -12.86 -4.98
CA GLU A 132 -0.96 -13.58 -5.49
C GLU A 132 -2.20 -13.11 -4.75
N ILE A 133 -3.17 -12.54 -5.49
CA ILE A 133 -4.43 -12.03 -4.96
C ILE A 133 -5.57 -12.95 -5.43
N ILE A 134 -6.13 -13.72 -4.49
CA ILE A 134 -7.20 -14.68 -4.74
C ILE A 134 -8.50 -14.09 -4.21
N LYS A 135 -9.51 -13.96 -5.06
CA LYS A 135 -10.74 -13.23 -4.75
C LYS A 135 -11.94 -14.17 -4.77
N PHE A 136 -12.64 -14.27 -3.64
CA PHE A 136 -13.88 -15.02 -3.50
C PHE A 136 -15.05 -14.10 -3.25
N PHE A 137 -16.09 -14.24 -4.07
CA PHE A 137 -17.38 -13.63 -3.82
C PHE A 137 -18.38 -14.72 -3.43
N ILE A 138 -18.97 -14.58 -2.23
CA ILE A 138 -19.81 -15.62 -1.65
C ILE A 138 -21.26 -15.23 -1.81
N GLU A 139 -21.98 -16.01 -2.59
CA GLU A 139 -23.42 -15.92 -2.79
C GLU A 139 -24.14 -16.98 -1.97
N ILE A 140 -25.39 -16.74 -1.69
CA ILE A 140 -26.28 -17.65 -0.97
C ILE A 140 -27.72 -17.31 -1.37
N ASN A 141 -28.59 -18.30 -1.50
CA ASN A 141 -30.00 -18.05 -1.71
C ASN A 141 -30.65 -17.43 -0.45
N GLU A 142 -31.76 -16.75 -0.65
CA GLU A 142 -32.43 -16.00 0.41
C GLU A 142 -32.94 -16.90 1.54
N GLU A 143 -33.51 -18.06 1.20
CA GLU A 143 -34.02 -19.02 2.17
C GLU A 143 -32.92 -19.50 3.11
N LYS A 144 -31.80 -19.94 2.56
CA LYS A 144 -30.65 -20.43 3.35
C LYS A 144 -29.98 -19.32 4.15
N ARG A 145 -29.95 -18.12 3.61
CA ARG A 145 -29.46 -16.95 4.33
C ARG A 145 -30.34 -16.64 5.55
N ASN A 146 -31.65 -16.68 5.41
CA ASN A 146 -32.58 -16.45 6.50
C ASN A 146 -32.45 -17.51 7.60
N GLU A 147 -32.24 -18.79 7.23
CA GLU A 147 -31.90 -19.84 8.18
C GLU A 147 -30.61 -19.51 8.97
N HIS A 148 -29.55 -19.04 8.28
CA HIS A 148 -28.30 -18.66 8.95
C HIS A 148 -28.48 -17.46 9.89
N ILE A 149 -29.29 -16.48 9.53
CA ILE A 149 -29.61 -15.34 10.39
C ILE A 149 -30.34 -15.83 11.63
N GLN A 150 -31.34 -16.71 11.46
CA GLN A 150 -32.10 -17.26 12.59
C GLN A 150 -31.20 -18.08 13.52
N GLN A 151 -30.36 -18.98 12.99
CA GLN A 151 -29.37 -19.72 13.79
C GLN A 151 -28.43 -18.79 14.56
N THR A 152 -28.06 -17.65 13.97
CA THR A 152 -27.20 -16.64 14.63
C THR A 152 -27.95 -15.93 15.76
N LYS A 153 -29.25 -15.65 15.60
CA LYS A 153 -30.13 -15.05 16.62
C LYS A 153 -30.32 -15.99 17.83
N ASP A 154 -30.52 -17.25 17.56
CA ASP A 154 -30.85 -18.26 18.58
C ASP A 154 -29.64 -18.64 19.42
N ASN A 155 -28.43 -18.46 18.90
CA ASN A 155 -27.21 -18.78 19.61
C ASN A 155 -26.71 -17.58 20.45
N PRO A 156 -26.67 -17.72 21.81
CA PRO A 156 -26.21 -16.65 22.71
C PRO A 156 -24.82 -16.13 22.42
N LEU A 157 -23.92 -16.96 21.87
CA LEU A 157 -22.54 -16.61 21.56
C LEU A 157 -22.38 -15.83 20.25
N THR A 158 -23.42 -15.82 19.39
CA THR A 158 -23.34 -15.19 18.06
C THR A 158 -24.41 -14.15 17.81
N ARG A 159 -25.46 -14.04 18.67
CA ARG A 159 -26.59 -13.10 18.49
C ARG A 159 -26.16 -11.64 18.33
N TRP A 160 -25.05 -11.23 18.92
CA TRP A 160 -24.51 -9.88 18.80
C TRP A 160 -24.16 -9.50 17.34
N LYS A 161 -23.86 -10.49 16.49
CA LYS A 161 -23.55 -10.26 15.07
C LYS A 161 -24.77 -9.80 14.26
N VAL A 162 -25.97 -10.08 14.74
CA VAL A 162 -27.19 -9.69 14.03
C VAL A 162 -27.33 -8.18 13.91
N GLN A 163 -26.91 -7.43 14.94
CA GLN A 163 -26.88 -5.97 14.88
C GLN A 163 -25.91 -5.45 13.78
N GLU A 164 -24.82 -6.17 13.54
CA GLU A 164 -23.91 -5.84 12.44
C GLU A 164 -24.58 -6.08 11.07
N TYR A 165 -25.50 -7.04 10.96
CA TYR A 165 -26.22 -7.34 9.70
C TYR A 165 -27.24 -6.26 9.32
N GLU A 166 -27.82 -5.56 10.30
CA GLU A 166 -28.80 -4.49 10.11
C GLU A 166 -28.15 -3.17 9.68
N ASN A 167 -26.87 -2.97 10.00
CA ASN A 167 -26.11 -1.75 9.72
C ASN A 167 -25.34 -1.79 8.37
N VAL A 168 -25.63 -2.76 7.51
CA VAL A 168 -24.95 -2.92 6.23
C VAL A 168 -25.69 -2.17 5.11
N ILE A 169 -24.95 -1.79 4.05
CA ILE A 169 -25.46 -1.30 2.77
C ILE A 169 -26.67 -2.13 2.33
N PRO A 170 -27.72 -1.51 1.75
CA PRO A 170 -28.84 -2.28 1.19
C PRO A 170 -28.33 -3.42 0.32
N GLN A 171 -28.80 -4.63 0.59
CA GLN A 171 -28.28 -5.86 0.01
C GLN A 171 -28.24 -5.81 -1.51
N GLU A 172 -29.30 -5.31 -2.14
CA GLU A 172 -29.42 -5.20 -3.58
C GLU A 172 -28.34 -4.26 -4.17
N SER A 173 -28.12 -3.10 -3.54
CA SER A 173 -27.10 -2.15 -3.97
C SER A 173 -25.70 -2.77 -3.86
N TYR A 174 -25.41 -3.46 -2.76
CA TYR A 174 -24.12 -4.15 -2.58
C TYR A 174 -23.90 -5.22 -3.66
N LEU A 175 -24.89 -6.08 -3.92
CA LEU A 175 -24.79 -7.14 -4.92
C LEU A 175 -24.59 -6.57 -6.32
N ASN A 176 -25.40 -5.57 -6.71
CA ASN A 176 -25.30 -4.94 -8.02
C ASN A 176 -23.93 -4.32 -8.29
N GLN A 177 -23.35 -3.69 -7.29
CA GLN A 177 -22.03 -3.08 -7.41
C GLN A 177 -20.91 -4.11 -7.42
N MET A 178 -20.99 -5.14 -6.55
CA MET A 178 -20.01 -6.23 -6.58
C MET A 178 -20.02 -6.99 -7.92
N HIS A 179 -21.20 -7.25 -8.49
CA HIS A 179 -21.30 -7.85 -9.81
C HIS A 179 -20.66 -7.00 -10.91
N GLN A 180 -20.68 -5.65 -10.80
CA GLN A 180 -19.93 -4.81 -11.74
C GLN A 180 -18.41 -5.02 -11.65
N PHE A 181 -17.84 -5.21 -10.44
CA PHE A 181 -16.44 -5.56 -10.29
C PHE A 181 -16.14 -6.97 -10.82
N ILE A 182 -16.97 -7.95 -10.48
CA ILE A 182 -16.82 -9.35 -10.89
C ILE A 182 -16.84 -9.48 -12.41
N ASN A 183 -17.75 -8.79 -13.08
CA ASN A 183 -17.88 -8.83 -14.54
C ASN A 183 -16.68 -8.17 -15.27
N LYS A 184 -16.01 -7.21 -14.63
CA LYS A 184 -14.84 -6.53 -15.19
C LYS A 184 -13.52 -7.26 -14.92
N ASP A 185 -13.46 -8.04 -13.85
CA ASP A 185 -12.25 -8.69 -13.38
C ASP A 185 -12.44 -10.20 -13.22
N LYS A 186 -11.84 -10.97 -14.13
CA LYS A 186 -11.92 -12.43 -14.18
C LYS A 186 -11.23 -13.15 -13.02
N ASP A 187 -10.49 -12.45 -12.18
CA ASP A 187 -9.82 -13.01 -11.01
C ASP A 187 -10.81 -13.37 -9.87
N TRP A 188 -12.05 -12.92 -9.97
CA TRP A 188 -13.09 -13.28 -9.01
C TRP A 188 -13.62 -14.70 -9.21
N LYS A 189 -13.67 -15.45 -8.12
CA LYS A 189 -14.36 -16.75 -8.05
C LYS A 189 -15.64 -16.60 -7.26
N VAL A 190 -16.78 -16.73 -7.94
CA VAL A 190 -18.09 -16.77 -7.28
C VAL A 190 -18.32 -18.16 -6.72
N ILE A 191 -18.70 -18.22 -5.44
CA ILE A 191 -19.03 -19.46 -4.71
C ILE A 191 -20.45 -19.34 -4.17
N ASP A 192 -21.32 -20.23 -4.64
CA ASP A 192 -22.63 -20.42 -4.04
C ASP A 192 -22.46 -21.26 -2.75
N TYR A 193 -22.86 -20.68 -1.61
CA TYR A 193 -22.79 -21.29 -0.29
C TYR A 193 -24.11 -21.98 0.11
N THR A 194 -25.02 -22.25 -0.81
CA THR A 194 -26.27 -22.98 -0.52
C THR A 194 -25.97 -24.40 -0.01
N GLU A 195 -24.96 -25.06 -0.61
CA GLU A 195 -24.47 -26.37 -0.24
C GLU A 195 -23.03 -26.26 0.34
N ARG A 196 -22.89 -26.46 1.66
CA ARG A 196 -21.64 -26.22 2.41
C ARG A 196 -20.43 -26.99 1.86
N GLU A 197 -20.57 -28.32 1.69
CA GLU A 197 -19.45 -29.16 1.27
C GLU A 197 -19.01 -28.83 -0.15
N HIS A 198 -19.95 -28.54 -1.01
CA HIS A 198 -19.69 -28.12 -2.38
C HIS A 198 -18.98 -26.75 -2.43
N ALA A 199 -19.37 -25.82 -1.57
CA ALA A 199 -18.68 -24.54 -1.44
C ALA A 199 -17.22 -24.68 -0.99
N PHE A 200 -16.96 -25.56 -0.03
CA PHE A 200 -15.59 -25.88 0.42
C PHE A 200 -14.76 -26.50 -0.70
N GLU A 201 -15.31 -27.47 -1.41
CA GLU A 201 -14.65 -28.10 -2.55
C GLU A 201 -14.29 -27.08 -3.63
N LYS A 202 -15.23 -26.22 -4.03
CA LYS A 202 -14.97 -25.15 -5.01
C LYS A 202 -13.89 -24.16 -4.55
N MET A 203 -13.90 -23.78 -3.28
CA MET A 203 -12.87 -22.92 -2.71
C MET A 203 -11.48 -23.56 -2.82
N TYR A 204 -11.35 -24.81 -2.38
CA TYR A 204 -10.07 -25.51 -2.39
C TYR A 204 -9.54 -25.76 -3.80
N LEU A 205 -10.40 -26.16 -4.73
CA LEU A 205 -10.01 -26.36 -6.13
C LEU A 205 -9.46 -25.06 -6.75
N HIS A 206 -10.13 -23.94 -6.50
CA HIS A 206 -9.65 -22.66 -6.99
C HIS A 206 -8.35 -22.21 -6.31
N LEU A 207 -8.23 -22.39 -4.98
CA LEU A 207 -6.99 -22.11 -4.27
C LEU A 207 -5.82 -22.92 -4.83
N ILE A 208 -6.01 -24.23 -5.04
CA ILE A 208 -4.99 -25.11 -5.61
C ILE A 208 -4.52 -24.59 -6.96
N ASP A 209 -5.46 -24.30 -7.87
CA ASP A 209 -5.14 -23.80 -9.21
C ASP A 209 -4.33 -22.49 -9.14
N ARG A 210 -4.75 -21.52 -8.32
CA ARG A 210 -4.07 -20.22 -8.17
C ARG A 210 -2.69 -20.37 -7.54
N LEU A 211 -2.54 -21.21 -6.50
CA LEU A 211 -1.25 -21.44 -5.86
C LEU A 211 -0.27 -22.16 -6.79
N GLU A 212 -0.71 -23.15 -7.56
CA GLU A 212 0.11 -23.83 -8.57
C GLU A 212 0.57 -22.87 -9.67
N GLN A 213 -0.32 -21.98 -10.15
CA GLN A 213 0.03 -20.95 -11.12
C GLN A 213 1.05 -19.96 -10.57
N ALA A 214 0.89 -19.49 -9.32
CA ALA A 214 1.81 -18.57 -8.67
C ALA A 214 3.21 -19.21 -8.49
N ILE A 215 3.27 -20.46 -8.05
CA ILE A 215 4.52 -21.24 -7.93
C ILE A 215 5.21 -21.34 -9.29
N LYS A 216 4.49 -21.78 -10.31
CA LYS A 216 5.02 -21.93 -11.67
C LYS A 216 5.54 -20.62 -12.23
N LYS A 217 4.81 -19.52 -12.01
CA LYS A 217 5.23 -18.18 -12.45
C LYS A 217 6.59 -17.80 -11.85
N VAL A 218 6.78 -17.98 -10.55
CA VAL A 218 8.03 -17.62 -9.86
C VAL A 218 9.18 -18.54 -10.28
N GLU A 219 8.97 -19.85 -10.39
CA GLU A 219 9.98 -20.81 -10.83
C GLU A 219 10.45 -20.55 -12.27
N GLN A 220 9.57 -20.04 -13.13
CA GLN A 220 9.92 -19.68 -14.52
C GLN A 220 10.65 -18.33 -14.64
N GLN A 221 10.44 -17.39 -13.71
CA GLN A 221 11.09 -16.08 -13.74
C GLN A 221 12.60 -16.13 -13.45
N THR A 222 13.09 -17.14 -12.75
CA THR A 222 14.51 -17.32 -12.43
C THR A 222 15.41 -17.55 -13.66
N THR A 223 14.84 -17.69 -14.85
CA THR A 223 15.56 -18.06 -16.10
C THR A 223 15.71 -16.93 -17.12
N LYS A 224 15.23 -15.71 -16.89
CA LYS A 224 15.32 -14.63 -17.90
C LYS A 224 15.96 -13.36 -17.34
N VAL A 225 17.27 -13.21 -17.57
CA VAL A 225 17.97 -11.92 -17.46
C VAL A 225 18.61 -11.64 -18.82
N ASN A 226 18.06 -10.69 -19.59
CA ASN A 226 18.82 -9.92 -20.59
C ASN A 226 17.96 -8.80 -21.21
N GLY A 227 18.34 -7.55 -20.97
CA GLY A 227 17.87 -6.39 -21.69
C GLY A 227 18.83 -5.23 -21.47
N LYS A 228 19.46 -4.73 -22.53
CA LYS A 228 20.28 -3.51 -22.49
C LYS A 228 19.34 -2.30 -22.48
N PHE A 229 19.47 -1.46 -21.46
CA PHE A 229 18.77 -0.19 -21.37
C PHE A 229 19.69 0.94 -21.79
N THR A 230 19.28 1.75 -22.75
CA THR A 230 19.94 3.02 -23.11
C THR A 230 19.14 4.17 -22.52
N SER A 231 19.69 4.85 -21.52
CA SER A 231 19.10 6.08 -20.99
C SER A 231 19.66 7.29 -21.71
N SER A 232 18.82 8.13 -22.29
CA SER A 232 19.20 9.49 -22.71
C SER A 232 19.00 10.43 -21.52
N PHE A 233 20.10 10.91 -20.95
CA PHE A 233 20.09 11.93 -19.91
C PHE A 233 20.11 13.30 -20.56
N THR A 234 19.12 14.15 -20.36
CA THR A 234 19.15 15.55 -20.81
C THR A 234 19.89 16.40 -19.77
N THR A 235 21.07 16.86 -20.12
CA THR A 235 21.92 17.75 -19.30
C THR A 235 21.37 19.17 -19.14
N SER A 236 20.25 19.50 -19.77
CA SER A 236 19.62 20.83 -19.72
C SER A 236 19.14 21.28 -18.33
N LEU A 237 18.93 20.34 -17.41
CA LEU A 237 18.51 20.65 -16.03
C LEU A 237 19.62 21.29 -15.18
N PHE A 238 20.87 21.23 -15.60
CA PHE A 238 22.04 21.70 -14.84
C PHE A 238 22.55 23.09 -15.27
N ASN A 239 21.95 23.71 -16.30
CA ASN A 239 22.43 24.96 -16.90
C ASN A 239 21.70 26.22 -16.39
N ASN A 240 21.28 26.23 -15.13
CA ASN A 240 20.69 27.43 -14.55
C ASN A 240 21.78 28.31 -13.94
N ASN A 241 22.09 29.41 -14.59
CA ASN A 241 22.81 30.56 -13.98
C ASN A 241 21.93 31.15 -12.87
N LEU A 242 22.03 30.59 -11.66
CA LEU A 242 21.31 31.12 -10.51
C LEU A 242 22.01 32.41 -10.04
N GLU A 243 21.27 33.51 -9.96
CA GLU A 243 21.76 34.74 -9.35
C GLU A 243 22.13 34.50 -7.88
N LYS A 244 23.32 34.97 -7.49
CA LYS A 244 23.77 34.89 -6.10
C LYS A 244 23.03 35.88 -5.23
N VAL A 245 22.25 35.41 -4.28
CA VAL A 245 21.60 36.25 -3.27
C VAL A 245 22.64 36.63 -2.21
N ASP A 246 22.76 37.93 -1.91
CA ASP A 246 23.66 38.43 -0.85
C ASP A 246 23.17 37.99 0.56
N LYS A 247 24.09 37.95 1.53
CA LYS A 247 23.81 37.47 2.88
C LYS A 247 22.74 38.26 3.63
N LYS A 248 22.61 39.58 3.38
CA LYS A 248 21.64 40.43 4.09
C LYS A 248 20.25 40.18 3.55
N THR A 249 20.10 40.16 2.24
CA THR A 249 18.86 39.84 1.56
C THR A 249 18.40 38.44 1.91
N TYR A 250 19.30 37.43 1.91
CA TYR A 250 18.99 36.07 2.33
C TYR A 250 18.47 36.02 3.76
N LYS A 251 19.11 36.70 4.73
CA LYS A 251 18.68 36.69 6.13
C LYS A 251 17.28 37.28 6.31
N ASN A 252 16.93 38.31 5.59
CA ASN A 252 15.60 38.90 5.68
C ASN A 252 14.53 38.01 5.04
N LEU A 253 14.78 37.53 3.84
CA LEU A 253 13.86 36.67 3.10
C LEU A 253 13.59 35.33 3.84
N ILE A 254 14.61 34.72 4.43
CA ILE A 254 14.41 33.43 5.11
C ILE A 254 13.48 33.51 6.31
N VAL A 255 13.54 34.62 7.07
CA VAL A 255 12.66 34.86 8.22
C VAL A 255 11.20 35.02 7.77
N GLU A 256 10.99 35.79 6.71
CA GLU A 256 9.67 36.02 6.13
C GLU A 256 9.08 34.70 5.58
N LEU A 257 9.88 33.96 4.80
CA LEU A 257 9.45 32.67 4.21
C LEU A 257 9.16 31.61 5.28
N GLN A 258 9.93 31.59 6.36
CA GLN A 258 9.68 30.68 7.49
C GLN A 258 8.38 31.03 8.21
N GLN A 259 8.08 32.31 8.37
CA GLN A 259 6.81 32.75 8.95
C GLN A 259 5.64 32.34 8.05
N ARG A 260 5.78 32.54 6.74
CA ARG A 260 4.76 32.13 5.77
C ARG A 260 4.55 30.60 5.74
N MET A 261 5.63 29.84 5.90
CA MET A 261 5.51 28.36 6.03
C MET A 261 4.70 27.94 7.25
N ARG A 262 4.83 28.65 8.37
CA ARG A 262 3.99 28.42 9.56
C ARG A 262 2.52 28.72 9.33
N GLU A 263 2.23 29.80 8.62
CA GLU A 263 0.86 30.17 8.22
C GLU A 263 0.25 29.13 7.28
N ILE A 264 1.07 28.63 6.33
CA ILE A 264 0.67 27.53 5.43
C ILE A 264 0.39 26.26 6.24
N GLN A 265 1.25 25.89 7.18
CA GLN A 265 1.01 24.73 8.05
C GLN A 265 -0.33 24.83 8.77
N PHE A 266 -0.64 25.99 9.33
CA PHE A 266 -1.93 26.21 10.00
C PHE A 266 -3.11 26.08 9.03
N ALA A 267 -3.01 26.67 7.83
CA ALA A 267 -4.03 26.57 6.80
C ALA A 267 -4.24 25.13 6.31
N LEU A 268 -3.17 24.33 6.18
CA LEU A 268 -3.25 22.93 5.84
C LEU A 268 -3.98 22.13 6.94
N TYR A 269 -3.66 22.42 8.21
CA TYR A 269 -4.31 21.78 9.35
C TYR A 269 -5.81 22.09 9.39
N GLU A 270 -6.22 23.36 9.23
CA GLU A 270 -7.63 23.76 9.22
C GLU A 270 -8.41 23.14 8.07
N ARG A 271 -7.80 23.14 6.88
CA ARG A 271 -8.41 22.61 5.65
C ARG A 271 -8.26 21.10 5.50
N LYS A 272 -7.56 20.44 6.44
CA LYS A 272 -7.29 19.01 6.45
C LYS A 272 -6.58 18.52 5.17
N ILE A 273 -5.71 19.35 4.60
CA ILE A 273 -4.94 19.02 3.40
C ILE A 273 -3.58 18.43 3.82
N PRO A 274 -3.27 17.17 3.44
CA PRO A 274 -1.96 16.57 3.72
C PRO A 274 -0.91 17.11 2.74
N LEU A 275 0.32 17.31 3.24
CA LEU A 275 1.45 17.78 2.44
C LEU A 275 2.63 16.81 2.58
N VAL A 276 3.23 16.46 1.46
CA VAL A 276 4.46 15.65 1.40
C VAL A 276 5.56 16.48 0.72
N LEU A 277 6.70 16.61 1.41
CA LEU A 277 7.90 17.24 0.88
C LEU A 277 8.96 16.17 0.66
N VAL A 278 9.39 15.97 -0.58
CA VAL A 278 10.40 14.98 -0.95
C VAL A 278 11.70 15.69 -1.28
N PHE A 279 12.79 15.32 -0.62
CA PHE A 279 14.13 15.84 -0.88
C PHE A 279 15.03 14.73 -1.43
N GLU A 280 15.41 14.87 -2.68
CA GLU A 280 16.37 14.01 -3.38
C GLU A 280 17.60 14.82 -3.81
N GLY A 281 18.64 14.16 -4.21
CA GLY A 281 19.86 14.76 -4.75
C GLY A 281 21.14 14.14 -4.23
N MET A 282 22.24 14.61 -4.76
CA MET A 282 23.60 14.10 -4.53
C MET A 282 24.00 14.21 -3.05
N ASP A 283 24.97 13.42 -2.64
CA ASP A 283 25.55 13.57 -1.32
C ASP A 283 26.24 14.95 -1.21
N ALA A 284 26.20 15.51 0.00
CA ALA A 284 26.60 16.87 0.29
C ALA A 284 25.79 17.99 -0.39
N ALA A 285 24.73 17.68 -1.19
CA ALA A 285 23.90 18.69 -1.85
C ALA A 285 23.11 19.62 -0.90
N GLY A 286 23.02 19.26 0.38
CA GLY A 286 22.42 20.14 1.39
C GLY A 286 20.98 19.80 1.75
N LYS A 287 20.50 18.57 1.46
CA LYS A 287 19.15 18.10 1.80
C LYS A 287 18.76 18.41 3.26
N GLY A 288 19.50 17.88 4.23
CA GLY A 288 19.22 18.12 5.65
C GLY A 288 19.29 19.60 6.07
N GLY A 289 20.13 20.42 5.41
CA GLY A 289 20.16 21.87 5.64
C GLY A 289 18.91 22.58 5.18
N ASN A 290 18.33 22.19 4.04
CA ASN A 290 17.07 22.74 3.55
C ASN A 290 15.90 22.26 4.43
N ILE A 291 15.84 20.99 4.78
CA ILE A 291 14.84 20.46 5.72
C ILE A 291 14.87 21.21 7.05
N LYS A 292 16.08 21.45 7.60
CA LYS A 292 16.23 22.22 8.84
C LYS A 292 15.62 23.63 8.71
N ARG A 293 15.89 24.35 7.61
CA ARG A 293 15.36 25.70 7.38
C ARG A 293 13.85 25.73 7.26
N ILE A 294 13.26 24.75 6.57
CA ILE A 294 11.80 24.66 6.40
C ILE A 294 11.13 24.45 7.76
N ARG A 295 11.63 23.50 8.57
CA ARG A 295 10.99 23.14 9.84
C ARG A 295 11.24 24.11 10.98
N GLU A 296 12.15 25.08 10.83
CA GLU A 296 12.64 25.93 11.94
C GLU A 296 11.53 26.71 12.65
N LYS A 297 10.48 27.10 11.93
CA LYS A 297 9.31 27.81 12.49
C LYS A 297 8.03 26.97 12.50
N LEU A 298 8.06 25.75 11.98
CA LEU A 298 6.88 24.87 11.98
C LEU A 298 6.59 24.38 13.40
N ASP A 299 5.31 24.14 13.67
CA ASP A 299 4.87 23.45 14.87
C ASP A 299 5.23 21.96 14.77
N PRO A 300 6.02 21.41 15.71
CA PRO A 300 6.48 20.03 15.64
C PRO A 300 5.34 19.00 15.75
N THR A 301 4.18 19.37 16.26
CA THR A 301 3.02 18.47 16.34
C THR A 301 2.34 18.24 14.99
N GLY A 302 2.63 19.10 13.99
CA GLY A 302 2.00 19.08 12.67
C GLY A 302 2.90 18.57 11.55
N TYR A 303 4.13 18.13 11.85
CA TYR A 303 5.00 17.52 10.83
C TYR A 303 5.83 16.36 11.38
N GLU A 304 6.29 15.49 10.47
CA GLU A 304 7.30 14.45 10.75
C GLU A 304 8.40 14.49 9.68
N VAL A 305 9.63 14.12 10.09
CA VAL A 305 10.78 14.02 9.18
C VAL A 305 11.23 12.57 9.10
N ASN A 306 11.16 12.02 7.91
CA ASN A 306 11.53 10.65 7.60
C ASN A 306 12.88 10.60 6.89
N GLY A 307 13.95 10.27 7.61
CA GLY A 307 15.24 9.92 7.03
C GLY A 307 15.19 8.50 6.46
N ILE A 308 15.43 8.37 5.15
CA ILE A 308 15.39 7.08 4.47
C ILE A 308 16.81 6.55 4.28
N SER A 309 17.06 5.40 4.87
CA SER A 309 18.29 4.61 4.74
C SER A 309 18.05 3.33 3.93
N ALA A 310 19.03 2.45 3.87
CA ALA A 310 18.86 1.10 3.34
C ALA A 310 17.66 0.41 4.01
N PRO A 311 16.89 -0.39 3.27
CA PRO A 311 15.74 -1.08 3.82
C PRO A 311 16.16 -2.09 4.89
N THR A 312 15.35 -2.20 5.94
CA THR A 312 15.49 -3.23 6.98
C THR A 312 15.05 -4.60 6.46
N ASP A 313 15.41 -5.68 7.16
CA ASP A 313 14.98 -7.05 6.81
C ASP A 313 13.46 -7.19 6.73
N VAL A 314 12.72 -6.45 7.56
CA VAL A 314 11.25 -6.43 7.52
C VAL A 314 10.75 -5.70 6.26
N GLU A 315 11.36 -4.59 5.90
CA GLU A 315 10.99 -3.81 4.70
C GLU A 315 11.30 -4.58 3.41
N LEU A 316 12.39 -5.34 3.37
CA LEU A 316 12.76 -6.21 2.25
C LEU A 316 11.76 -7.35 2.00
N LYS A 317 11.00 -7.74 3.02
CA LYS A 317 9.95 -8.75 2.92
C LYS A 317 8.62 -8.21 2.40
N HIS A 318 8.54 -6.93 2.06
CA HIS A 318 7.33 -6.31 1.51
C HIS A 318 7.64 -5.65 0.17
N HIS A 319 6.61 -5.20 -0.54
CA HIS A 319 6.76 -4.32 -1.69
C HIS A 319 7.54 -3.06 -1.29
N TYR A 320 8.49 -2.58 -2.11
CA TYR A 320 9.38 -1.48 -1.71
C TYR A 320 8.66 -0.17 -1.34
N LEU A 321 7.47 0.08 -1.91
CA LEU A 321 6.64 1.24 -1.57
C LEU A 321 5.96 1.12 -0.19
N TRP A 322 5.86 -0.08 0.37
CA TRP A 322 5.22 -0.31 1.67
C TRP A 322 5.81 0.55 2.79
N ARG A 323 7.12 0.66 2.87
CA ARG A 323 7.82 1.44 3.89
C ARG A 323 7.49 2.94 3.83
N PHE A 324 7.13 3.44 2.64
CA PHE A 324 6.74 4.83 2.41
C PHE A 324 5.24 5.03 2.64
N ALA A 325 4.40 4.13 2.16
CA ALA A 325 2.95 4.19 2.37
C ALA A 325 2.58 4.27 3.85
N LYS A 326 3.31 3.56 4.71
CA LYS A 326 3.12 3.61 6.17
C LYS A 326 3.41 4.97 6.81
N LYS A 327 4.24 5.77 6.15
CA LYS A 327 4.70 7.08 6.63
C LYS A 327 4.00 8.24 5.94
N MET A 328 3.03 7.96 5.07
CA MET A 328 2.29 9.03 4.40
C MET A 328 1.38 9.78 5.39
N PRO A 329 1.18 11.08 5.17
CA PRO A 329 0.54 11.94 6.16
C PRO A 329 -0.96 11.64 6.33
N LYS A 330 -1.43 11.83 7.54
CA LYS A 330 -2.86 12.02 7.79
C LYS A 330 -3.29 13.44 7.39
N SER A 331 -4.58 13.63 7.20
CA SER A 331 -5.19 14.91 6.84
C SER A 331 -4.67 16.07 7.71
N GLY A 332 -4.20 17.14 7.07
CA GLY A 332 -3.72 18.34 7.72
C GLY A 332 -2.30 18.27 8.30
N HIS A 333 -1.53 17.22 7.99
CA HIS A 333 -0.15 17.04 8.47
C HIS A 333 0.85 17.08 7.32
N ILE A 334 2.12 17.33 7.67
CA ILE A 334 3.24 17.45 6.74
C ILE A 334 4.20 16.29 6.98
N GLU A 335 4.50 15.52 5.94
CA GLU A 335 5.58 14.54 5.95
C GLU A 335 6.75 15.03 5.09
N ILE A 336 7.94 15.00 5.66
CA ILE A 336 9.18 15.42 5.01
C ILE A 336 10.07 14.20 4.83
N PHE A 337 10.37 13.84 3.60
CA PHE A 337 11.24 12.71 3.28
C PHE A 337 12.65 13.21 2.90
N ASP A 338 13.67 12.85 3.68
CA ASP A 338 15.09 12.96 3.30
C ASP A 338 15.48 11.66 2.61
N ARG A 339 15.53 11.68 1.28
CA ARG A 339 15.43 10.55 0.35
C ARG A 339 14.03 9.91 0.36
N SER A 340 13.70 9.16 -0.70
CA SER A 340 12.34 8.66 -0.89
C SER A 340 12.30 7.36 -1.68
N TRP A 341 11.10 7.04 -2.19
CA TRP A 341 10.85 5.93 -3.13
C TRP A 341 11.65 6.04 -4.44
N TYR A 342 12.13 7.23 -4.79
CA TYR A 342 13.03 7.40 -5.91
C TYR A 342 14.38 6.70 -5.72
N GLY A 343 14.75 6.37 -4.49
CA GLY A 343 15.92 5.54 -4.18
C GLY A 343 15.96 4.22 -4.96
N ARG A 344 14.79 3.64 -5.31
CA ARG A 344 14.68 2.44 -6.15
C ARG A 344 15.41 2.60 -7.49
N VAL A 345 15.31 3.77 -8.12
CA VAL A 345 15.92 4.05 -9.44
C VAL A 345 17.23 4.83 -9.35
N LEU A 346 17.43 5.61 -8.29
CA LEU A 346 18.61 6.46 -8.11
C LEU A 346 19.77 5.76 -7.38
N VAL A 347 19.48 4.89 -6.43
CA VAL A 347 20.46 4.23 -5.56
C VAL A 347 20.43 2.73 -5.78
N GLU A 348 19.30 2.08 -5.52
CA GLU A 348 19.22 0.61 -5.52
C GLU A 348 19.51 -0.01 -6.89
N ARG A 349 19.18 0.73 -7.98
CA ARG A 349 19.56 0.36 -9.34
C ARG A 349 21.08 0.40 -9.54
N VAL A 350 21.74 1.46 -9.06
CA VAL A 350 23.17 1.70 -9.27
C VAL A 350 24.01 0.73 -8.44
N GLU A 351 23.59 0.51 -7.19
CA GLU A 351 24.25 -0.40 -6.24
C GLU A 351 23.91 -1.88 -6.50
N GLY A 352 23.03 -2.18 -7.44
CA GLY A 352 22.63 -3.56 -7.76
C GLY A 352 21.72 -4.22 -6.72
N PHE A 353 21.08 -3.44 -5.84
CA PHE A 353 20.14 -3.95 -4.83
C PHE A 353 18.75 -4.22 -5.39
N ALA A 354 18.41 -3.64 -6.53
CA ALA A 354 17.19 -3.92 -7.28
C ALA A 354 17.54 -4.63 -8.61
N SER A 355 16.83 -5.71 -8.89
CA SER A 355 16.94 -6.41 -10.19
C SER A 355 16.43 -5.51 -11.33
N GLN A 356 16.80 -5.87 -12.57
CA GLN A 356 16.40 -5.10 -13.74
C GLN A 356 14.87 -4.95 -13.84
N ASN A 357 14.13 -6.01 -13.61
CA ASN A 357 12.67 -5.97 -13.63
C ASN A 357 12.10 -5.04 -12.58
N GLU A 358 12.68 -5.01 -11.37
CA GLU A 358 12.19 -4.20 -10.26
C GLU A 358 12.40 -2.70 -10.51
N TRP A 359 13.57 -2.27 -10.98
CA TRP A 359 13.76 -0.83 -11.22
C TRP A 359 13.12 -0.34 -12.53
N GLN A 360 12.92 -1.21 -13.54
CA GLN A 360 12.21 -0.82 -14.78
C GLN A 360 10.74 -0.53 -14.51
N ARG A 361 10.06 -1.37 -13.74
CA ARG A 361 8.65 -1.14 -13.38
C ARG A 361 8.47 0.02 -12.38
N ALA A 362 9.52 0.35 -11.62
CA ALA A 362 9.45 1.37 -10.57
C ALA A 362 9.01 2.75 -11.07
N SER A 363 9.30 3.12 -12.33
CA SER A 363 8.85 4.38 -12.91
C SER A 363 7.33 4.49 -12.93
N ASP A 364 6.65 3.47 -13.42
CA ASP A 364 5.19 3.44 -13.47
C ASP A 364 4.57 3.28 -12.08
N GLU A 365 5.16 2.42 -11.24
CA GLU A 365 4.70 2.21 -9.86
C GLU A 365 4.80 3.48 -9.02
N ILE A 366 5.88 4.26 -9.14
CA ILE A 366 6.06 5.54 -8.45
C ILE A 366 4.98 6.54 -8.91
N ASN A 367 4.77 6.66 -10.22
CA ASN A 367 3.75 7.55 -10.75
C ASN A 367 2.34 7.17 -10.26
N GLN A 368 2.01 5.87 -10.25
CA GLN A 368 0.74 5.37 -9.73
C GLN A 368 0.62 5.60 -8.23
N PHE A 369 1.68 5.37 -7.46
CA PHE A 369 1.73 5.61 -6.03
C PHE A 369 1.49 7.09 -5.70
N GLU A 370 2.22 8.01 -6.33
CA GLU A 370 2.01 9.45 -6.13
C GLU A 370 0.60 9.87 -6.54
N LYS A 371 0.09 9.32 -7.65
CA LYS A 371 -1.25 9.61 -8.13
C LYS A 371 -2.34 9.17 -7.13
N MET A 372 -2.20 8.02 -6.47
CA MET A 372 -3.15 7.58 -5.45
C MET A 372 -3.30 8.60 -4.32
N TRP A 373 -2.22 9.26 -3.91
CA TRP A 373 -2.24 10.27 -2.86
C TRP A 373 -2.75 11.63 -3.36
N THR A 374 -2.29 12.06 -4.54
CA THR A 374 -2.68 13.37 -5.10
C THR A 374 -4.14 13.40 -5.55
N ASP A 375 -4.68 12.30 -6.03
CA ASP A 375 -6.09 12.18 -6.39
C ASP A 375 -7.03 12.36 -5.18
N GLU A 376 -6.53 12.10 -3.97
CA GLU A 376 -7.25 12.34 -2.71
C GLU A 376 -6.86 13.66 -2.02
N GLY A 377 -6.23 14.57 -2.77
CA GLY A 377 -5.94 15.93 -2.34
C GLY A 377 -4.63 16.11 -1.58
N THR A 378 -3.77 15.08 -1.48
CA THR A 378 -2.42 15.26 -0.94
C THR A 378 -1.58 16.11 -1.88
N ILE A 379 -0.94 17.13 -1.36
CA ILE A 379 0.04 17.93 -2.12
C ILE A 379 1.40 17.25 -1.98
N ILE A 380 2.04 16.92 -3.12
CA ILE A 380 3.39 16.35 -3.14
C ILE A 380 4.33 17.34 -3.85
N LEU A 381 5.31 17.88 -3.12
CA LEU A 381 6.35 18.74 -3.66
C LEU A 381 7.70 18.03 -3.63
N LYS A 382 8.38 18.00 -4.75
CA LYS A 382 9.64 17.28 -4.95
C LYS A 382 10.78 18.24 -5.24
N PHE A 383 11.87 18.14 -4.47
CA PHE A 383 13.07 18.93 -4.58
C PHE A 383 14.25 18.03 -4.92
N PHE A 384 14.83 18.23 -6.09
CA PHE A 384 16.06 17.55 -6.49
C PHE A 384 17.24 18.51 -6.39
N LEU A 385 18.13 18.28 -5.43
CA LEU A 385 19.27 19.15 -5.14
C LEU A 385 20.51 18.67 -5.90
N CYS A 386 21.00 19.52 -6.79
CA CYS A 386 22.18 19.27 -7.60
C CYS A 386 23.36 20.11 -7.13
N LEU A 387 24.56 19.56 -7.25
CA LEU A 387 25.84 20.22 -7.10
C LEU A 387 26.74 19.90 -8.29
N ASP A 388 27.63 20.82 -8.64
CA ASP A 388 28.78 20.47 -9.45
C ASP A 388 29.82 19.65 -8.65
N LYS A 389 30.68 18.93 -9.34
CA LYS A 389 31.66 18.04 -8.71
C LYS A 389 32.67 18.77 -7.82
N ASP A 390 33.05 19.97 -8.19
CA ASP A 390 34.06 20.75 -7.47
C ASP A 390 33.49 21.25 -6.13
N GLU A 391 32.27 21.77 -6.14
CA GLU A 391 31.59 22.17 -4.90
C GLU A 391 31.27 20.97 -4.01
N GLN A 392 30.92 19.83 -4.60
CA GLN A 392 30.70 18.58 -3.85
C GLN A 392 31.99 18.14 -3.13
N LEU A 393 33.10 18.07 -3.86
CA LEU A 393 34.41 17.70 -3.30
C LEU A 393 34.84 18.65 -2.20
N LYS A 394 34.66 19.97 -2.39
CA LYS A 394 34.94 20.97 -1.37
C LYS A 394 34.12 20.70 -0.08
N ARG A 395 32.83 20.43 -0.22
CA ARG A 395 31.96 20.12 0.94
C ARG A 395 32.33 18.83 1.64
N PHE A 396 32.86 17.83 0.93
CA PHE A 396 33.40 16.61 1.56
C PHE A 396 34.64 16.94 2.37
N LYS A 397 35.61 17.69 1.82
CA LYS A 397 36.80 18.16 2.55
C LYS A 397 36.44 18.99 3.78
N ASP A 398 35.45 19.88 3.67
CA ASP A 398 34.96 20.67 4.81
C ASP A 398 34.33 19.79 5.92
N ARG A 399 33.73 18.67 5.57
CA ARG A 399 33.21 17.68 6.53
C ARG A 399 34.33 16.88 7.18
N GLU A 400 35.31 16.45 6.40
CA GLU A 400 36.48 15.70 6.87
C GLU A 400 37.27 16.49 7.92
N ASN A 401 37.40 17.79 7.71
CA ASN A 401 38.10 18.72 8.63
C ASN A 401 37.22 19.17 9.82
N ASN A 402 35.96 18.75 9.91
CA ASN A 402 35.06 19.13 11.01
C ASN A 402 34.68 17.91 11.86
N PRO A 403 35.20 17.78 13.11
CA PRO A 403 34.91 16.63 13.96
C PRO A 403 33.42 16.35 14.19
N ASP A 404 32.57 17.40 14.22
CA ASP A 404 31.14 17.26 14.41
C ASP A 404 30.39 16.78 13.17
N LYS A 405 31.12 16.66 12.01
CA LYS A 405 30.50 16.27 10.73
C LYS A 405 31.16 15.05 10.08
N GLN A 406 32.28 14.57 10.63
CA GLN A 406 33.01 13.41 10.11
C GLN A 406 32.13 12.15 9.99
N TRP A 407 31.23 11.94 10.95
CA TRP A 407 30.27 10.82 10.96
C TRP A 407 29.33 10.78 9.73
N LYS A 408 29.28 11.86 8.93
CA LYS A 408 28.50 11.93 7.67
C LYS A 408 29.27 11.47 6.45
N ILE A 409 30.51 11.12 6.62
CA ILE A 409 31.36 10.59 5.54
C ILE A 409 31.30 9.08 5.68
N THR A 410 30.64 8.42 4.74
CA THR A 410 30.67 6.96 4.59
C THR A 410 31.75 6.61 3.59
N GLU A 411 32.48 5.53 3.85
CA GLU A 411 33.51 4.98 2.95
C GLU A 411 32.94 4.64 1.58
#